data_f1fc6ac9aeec963ac5822a028a850e6d
#
_entry.id   f1fc6ac9aeec963ac5822a028a850e6d
#
_cell.length_a   1.000
_cell.length_b   1.000
_cell.length_c   1.000
_cell.angle_alpha   90.00
_cell.angle_beta   90.00
_cell.angle_gamma   90.00
#
_symmetry.space_group_name_H-M   'P 1'
#
loop_
_entity.id
_entity.type
_entity.pdbx_description
1 polymer ?
#
loop_
_entity_poly.entity_id
_entity_poly.type
_entity_poly.pdbx_seq_one_letter_code
_entity_poly.pdbx_strand_id
1 'polypeptide(L)'
;MDIMIKKRNQSYEPLCVEKTKRMIAFACEGLEGCDPIELELDARIQFVDGMSTKEIQKMLIQTAIEKVIHIKKDEFGNIMRETHTNWQYVAARLFVFDLYKEAAIERHYKHFGYGDFLKLVNSLVEKEYYGEYLTDKYSQSEIKELGEYIKPERDYLFNYEGVKLLSDRYLVKGNQKEVLELPQERFMTIAMHLAIPEEKSKRMEYVKKFYDLLSSLQMTVATPTLANAGTPFYQLSSCFISVVXXXXIIYGRSMM
;
A
#
# COMPACT_ATOMS: atom_id res chain seq x y z
N MET A 1 17.84 -34.08 0.20
CA MET A 1 16.86 -33.42 -0.70
C MET A 1 16.87 -31.94 -0.40
N ASP A 2 16.86 -31.12 -1.46
CA ASP A 2 16.79 -29.66 -1.27
C ASP A 2 15.34 -29.27 -0.94
N ILE A 3 15.17 -28.40 0.03
CA ILE A 3 13.86 -27.86 0.39
C ILE A 3 13.36 -27.03 -0.80
N MET A 4 12.15 -27.31 -1.28
CA MET A 4 11.50 -26.57 -2.36
C MET A 4 10.54 -25.54 -1.77
N ILE A 5 10.57 -24.32 -2.28
CA ILE A 5 9.72 -23.21 -1.82
C ILE A 5 8.71 -22.88 -2.91
N LYS A 6 7.43 -22.79 -2.52
CA LYS A 6 6.34 -22.41 -3.40
C LYS A 6 6.32 -20.90 -3.62
N LYS A 7 6.41 -20.49 -4.88
CA LYS A 7 6.35 -19.07 -5.29
C LYS A 7 4.89 -18.60 -5.39
N ARG A 8 4.69 -17.29 -5.45
CA ARG A 8 3.36 -16.69 -5.59
C ARG A 8 2.67 -17.08 -6.91
N ASN A 9 3.45 -17.28 -7.98
CA ASN A 9 2.95 -17.76 -9.28
C ASN A 9 2.72 -19.27 -9.31
N GLN A 10 2.69 -19.92 -8.15
CA GLN A 10 2.48 -21.36 -7.93
C GLN A 10 3.64 -22.25 -8.38
N SER A 11 4.71 -21.71 -8.97
CA SER A 11 5.90 -22.51 -9.31
C SER A 11 6.71 -22.87 -8.05
N TYR A 12 7.59 -23.84 -8.16
CA TYR A 12 8.49 -24.26 -7.08
C TYR A 12 9.93 -23.96 -7.48
N GLU A 13 10.75 -23.52 -6.52
CA GLU A 13 12.20 -23.35 -6.71
C GLU A 13 12.95 -23.79 -5.45
N PRO A 14 14.22 -24.20 -5.55
CA PRO A 14 15.01 -24.52 -4.37
C PRO A 14 15.09 -23.32 -3.42
N LEU A 15 15.05 -23.60 -2.12
CA LEU A 15 15.20 -22.57 -1.09
C LEU A 15 16.52 -21.80 -1.27
N CYS A 16 16.42 -20.50 -1.33
CA CYS A 16 17.58 -19.60 -1.34
C CYS A 16 17.46 -18.64 -0.16
N VAL A 17 18.08 -18.98 0.95
CA VAL A 17 18.06 -18.22 2.20
C VAL A 17 18.58 -16.78 1.98
N GLU A 18 19.55 -16.63 1.08
CA GLU A 18 20.15 -15.33 0.77
C GLU A 18 19.14 -14.32 0.22
N LYS A 19 18.08 -14.78 -0.47
CA LYS A 19 17.01 -13.88 -0.93
C LYS A 19 16.24 -13.31 0.27
N THR A 20 15.98 -14.12 1.28
CA THR A 20 15.31 -13.70 2.53
C THR A 20 16.19 -12.73 3.30
N LYS A 21 17.48 -13.06 3.46
CA LYS A 21 18.45 -12.18 4.15
C LYS A 21 18.56 -10.80 3.50
N ARG A 22 18.65 -10.76 2.16
CA ARG A 22 18.69 -9.46 1.43
C ARG A 22 17.43 -8.64 1.64
N MET A 23 16.27 -9.29 1.67
CA MET A 23 14.98 -8.61 1.91
C MET A 23 14.94 -8.02 3.32
N ILE A 24 15.40 -8.79 4.33
CA ILE A 24 15.47 -8.33 5.72
C ILE A 24 16.44 -7.15 5.84
N ALA A 25 17.65 -7.30 5.28
CA ALA A 25 18.67 -6.24 5.32
C ALA A 25 18.13 -4.93 4.71
N PHE A 26 17.48 -5.01 3.55
CA PHE A 26 16.89 -3.84 2.89
C PHE A 26 15.77 -3.21 3.75
N ALA A 27 14.94 -4.04 4.41
CA ALA A 27 13.86 -3.53 5.25
C ALA A 27 14.38 -2.79 6.48
N CYS A 28 15.54 -3.20 7.03
CA CYS A 28 16.17 -2.57 8.20
C CYS A 28 17.07 -1.38 7.83
N GLU A 29 17.43 -1.22 6.54
CA GLU A 29 18.41 -0.23 6.10
C GLU A 29 18.08 1.19 6.57
N GLY A 30 19.05 1.83 7.26
CA GLY A 30 18.90 3.21 7.74
C GLY A 30 17.99 3.40 8.95
N LEU A 31 17.51 2.31 9.56
CA LEU A 31 16.64 2.39 10.75
C LEU A 31 17.48 2.04 12.00
N GLU A 32 17.70 3.04 12.83
CA GLU A 32 18.48 2.90 14.07
C GLU A 32 17.83 1.87 15.01
N GLY A 33 18.63 0.97 15.56
CA GLY A 33 18.17 -0.07 16.50
C GLY A 33 17.43 -1.24 15.83
N CYS A 34 17.49 -1.37 14.50
CA CYS A 34 16.88 -2.48 13.76
C CYS A 34 17.95 -3.35 13.12
N ASP A 35 18.41 -4.36 13.86
CA ASP A 35 19.44 -5.29 13.36
C ASP A 35 18.78 -6.39 12.50
N PRO A 36 19.19 -6.54 11.23
CA PRO A 36 18.69 -7.62 10.38
C PRO A 36 18.91 -9.02 10.97
N ILE A 37 20.03 -9.26 11.67
CA ILE A 37 20.33 -10.56 12.27
C ILE A 37 19.33 -10.86 13.41
N GLU A 38 19.01 -9.85 14.20
CA GLU A 38 18.01 -9.97 15.27
C GLU A 38 16.64 -10.37 14.71
N LEU A 39 16.20 -9.75 13.61
CA LEU A 39 14.93 -10.11 12.98
C LEU A 39 14.96 -11.55 12.43
N GLU A 40 16.07 -11.95 11.80
CA GLU A 40 16.23 -13.31 11.26
C GLU A 40 16.13 -14.36 12.38
N LEU A 41 16.83 -14.13 13.48
CA LEU A 41 16.85 -15.06 14.64
C LEU A 41 15.47 -15.13 15.33
N ASP A 42 14.84 -13.99 15.56
CA ASP A 42 13.55 -13.93 16.26
C ASP A 42 12.40 -14.48 15.43
N ALA A 43 12.48 -14.36 14.10
CA ALA A 43 11.47 -14.93 13.20
C ALA A 43 11.44 -16.47 13.27
N ARG A 44 12.55 -17.09 13.67
CA ARG A 44 12.65 -18.55 13.90
C ARG A 44 12.05 -19.38 12.76
N ILE A 45 12.25 -18.93 11.52
CA ILE A 45 11.64 -19.59 10.37
C ILE A 45 12.20 -21.00 10.20
N GLN A 46 11.33 -21.98 10.41
CA GLN A 46 11.65 -23.37 10.12
C GLN A 46 11.21 -23.66 8.68
N PHE A 47 12.18 -23.64 7.79
CA PHE A 47 11.88 -23.90 6.37
C PHE A 47 11.49 -25.37 6.19
N VAL A 48 10.30 -25.57 5.67
CA VAL A 48 9.77 -26.90 5.35
C VAL A 48 9.49 -27.01 3.85
N ASP A 49 9.55 -28.22 3.33
CA ASP A 49 9.30 -28.46 1.91
C ASP A 49 7.87 -28.03 1.54
N GLY A 50 7.74 -27.25 0.47
CA GLY A 50 6.47 -26.71 0.02
C GLY A 50 6.04 -25.39 0.69
N MET A 51 6.78 -24.88 1.68
CA MET A 51 6.46 -23.60 2.33
C MET A 51 6.41 -22.46 1.30
N SER A 52 5.42 -21.59 1.41
CA SER A 52 5.27 -20.50 0.44
C SER A 52 6.10 -19.25 0.82
N THR A 53 6.55 -18.52 -0.19
CA THR A 53 7.22 -17.24 0.02
C THR A 53 6.30 -16.22 0.71
N LYS A 54 4.97 -16.37 0.57
CA LYS A 54 3.98 -15.51 1.23
C LYS A 54 3.95 -15.77 2.75
N GLU A 55 4.04 -17.04 3.16
CA GLU A 55 4.12 -17.43 4.57
C GLU A 55 5.40 -16.88 5.21
N ILE A 56 6.54 -17.03 4.53
CA ILE A 56 7.83 -16.48 5.00
C ILE A 56 7.71 -14.96 5.22
N GLN A 57 7.15 -14.25 4.22
CA GLN A 57 6.94 -12.80 4.30
C GLN A 57 6.07 -12.42 5.50
N LYS A 58 4.95 -13.14 5.69
CA LYS A 58 4.01 -12.90 6.79
C LYS A 58 4.66 -13.11 8.16
N MET A 59 5.48 -14.15 8.31
CA MET A 59 6.21 -14.40 9.55
C MET A 59 7.17 -13.24 9.88
N LEU A 60 7.91 -12.75 8.89
CA LEU A 60 8.84 -11.63 9.08
C LEU A 60 8.11 -10.35 9.48
N ILE A 61 6.98 -10.04 8.84
CA ILE A 61 6.15 -8.87 9.17
C ILE A 61 5.67 -8.99 10.62
N GLN A 62 5.14 -10.16 10.99
CA GLN A 62 4.61 -10.39 12.34
C GLN A 62 5.72 -10.24 13.40
N THR A 63 6.90 -10.83 13.16
CA THR A 63 8.04 -10.69 14.08
C THR A 63 8.45 -9.23 14.24
N ALA A 64 8.51 -8.46 13.14
CA ALA A 64 8.87 -7.04 13.22
C ALA A 64 7.84 -6.25 14.03
N ILE A 65 6.53 -6.57 13.90
CA ILE A 65 5.46 -5.94 14.71
C ILE A 65 5.67 -6.26 16.21
N GLU A 66 5.95 -7.51 16.53
CA GLU A 66 6.16 -7.96 17.91
C GLU A 66 7.35 -7.26 18.57
N LYS A 67 8.37 -6.88 17.78
CA LYS A 67 9.54 -6.15 18.28
C LYS A 67 9.26 -4.67 18.61
N VAL A 68 8.14 -4.11 18.17
CA VAL A 68 7.79 -2.71 18.49
C VAL A 68 7.64 -2.52 20.00
N ILE A 69 7.05 -3.51 20.69
CA ILE A 69 6.91 -3.47 22.15
C ILE A 69 7.64 -4.68 22.73
N HIS A 70 8.76 -4.43 23.35
CA HIS A 70 9.53 -5.47 24.00
C HIS A 70 9.21 -5.50 25.49
N ILE A 71 8.80 -6.67 25.97
CA ILE A 71 8.48 -6.89 27.39
C ILE A 71 9.66 -7.62 28.02
N LYS A 72 10.32 -6.95 28.94
CA LYS A 72 11.44 -7.51 29.72
C LYS A 72 11.08 -7.57 31.20
N LYS A 73 11.73 -8.44 31.93
CA LYS A 73 11.71 -8.41 33.40
C LYS A 73 13.05 -7.83 33.86
N ASP A 74 12.97 -6.92 34.83
CA ASP A 74 14.16 -6.39 35.48
C ASP A 74 14.74 -7.44 36.46
N GLU A 75 15.84 -7.11 37.08
CA GLU A 75 16.54 -7.98 38.06
C GLU A 75 15.68 -8.30 39.30
N PHE A 76 14.60 -7.53 39.52
CA PHE A 76 13.66 -7.73 40.63
C PHE A 76 12.37 -8.44 40.19
N GLY A 77 12.26 -8.83 38.91
CA GLY A 77 11.10 -9.53 38.37
C GLY A 77 9.96 -8.62 37.92
N ASN A 78 10.12 -7.28 37.97
CA ASN A 78 9.09 -6.36 37.52
C ASN A 78 9.03 -6.33 35.98
N ILE A 79 7.82 -6.20 35.43
CA ILE A 79 7.60 -6.12 34.00
C ILE A 79 7.95 -4.70 33.52
N MET A 80 8.94 -4.62 32.64
CA MET A 80 9.32 -3.40 31.93
C MET A 80 8.89 -3.47 30.48
N ARG A 81 8.30 -2.39 29.95
CA ARG A 81 7.98 -2.26 28.54
C ARG A 81 8.96 -1.30 27.90
N GLU A 82 9.68 -1.78 26.91
CA GLU A 82 10.59 -0.99 26.10
C GLU A 82 9.99 -0.89 24.70
N THR A 83 9.90 0.33 24.16
CA THR A 83 9.32 0.57 22.85
C THR A 83 10.41 0.87 21.83
N HIS A 84 10.48 0.06 20.79
CA HIS A 84 11.42 0.22 19.68
C HIS A 84 10.67 0.60 18.42
N THR A 85 10.31 1.89 18.32
CA THR A 85 9.38 2.38 17.30
C THR A 85 9.83 2.14 15.86
N ASN A 86 11.15 2.08 15.61
CA ASN A 86 11.65 1.87 14.24
C ASN A 86 11.24 0.51 13.65
N TRP A 87 10.97 -0.50 14.48
CA TRP A 87 10.49 -1.79 13.99
C TRP A 87 9.14 -1.70 13.26
N GLN A 88 8.31 -0.68 13.56
CA GLN A 88 7.07 -0.47 12.79
C GLN A 88 7.36 -0.07 11.33
N TYR A 89 8.50 0.58 11.06
CA TYR A 89 8.91 0.91 9.69
C TYR A 89 9.50 -0.32 8.98
N VAL A 90 10.21 -1.18 9.71
CA VAL A 90 10.66 -2.47 9.15
C VAL A 90 9.43 -3.31 8.72
N ALA A 91 8.43 -3.43 9.59
CA ALA A 91 7.18 -4.14 9.29
C ALA A 91 6.46 -3.51 8.08
N ALA A 92 6.44 -2.16 8.00
CA ALA A 92 5.84 -1.43 6.87
C ALA A 92 6.54 -1.76 5.56
N ARG A 93 7.88 -1.68 5.54
CA ARG A 93 8.68 -1.97 4.33
C ARG A 93 8.47 -3.41 3.87
N LEU A 94 8.49 -4.37 4.80
CA LEU A 94 8.20 -5.77 4.48
C LEU A 94 6.80 -5.93 3.89
N PHE A 95 5.80 -5.22 4.43
CA PHE A 95 4.42 -5.25 3.92
C PHE A 95 4.33 -4.59 2.53
N VAL A 96 5.00 -3.47 2.31
CA VAL A 96 5.08 -2.81 0.98
C VAL A 96 5.71 -3.78 -0.05
N PHE A 97 6.76 -4.51 0.34
CA PHE A 97 7.37 -5.52 -0.54
C PHE A 97 6.39 -6.63 -0.91
N ASP A 98 5.49 -6.97 0.03
CA ASP A 98 4.41 -7.93 -0.22
C ASP A 98 3.44 -7.38 -1.28
N LEU A 99 3.00 -6.13 -1.13
CA LEU A 99 2.11 -5.45 -2.09
C LEU A 99 2.75 -5.39 -3.49
N TYR A 100 4.04 -5.03 -3.58
CA TYR A 100 4.76 -4.97 -4.86
C TYR A 100 4.76 -6.32 -5.59
N LYS A 101 5.00 -7.40 -4.84
CA LYS A 101 5.02 -8.76 -5.42
C LYS A 101 3.62 -9.18 -5.87
N GLU A 102 2.58 -8.85 -5.11
CA GLU A 102 1.20 -9.16 -5.48
C GLU A 102 0.78 -8.38 -6.73
N ALA A 103 1.01 -7.06 -6.73
CA ALA A 103 0.69 -6.20 -7.88
C ALA A 103 1.42 -6.65 -9.16
N ALA A 104 2.69 -7.04 -9.05
CA ALA A 104 3.47 -7.51 -10.20
C ALA A 104 2.85 -8.76 -10.83
N ILE A 105 2.35 -9.68 -10.01
CA ILE A 105 1.68 -10.90 -10.49
C ILE A 105 0.34 -10.55 -11.15
N GLU A 106 -0.50 -9.78 -10.48
CA GLU A 106 -1.84 -9.42 -10.98
C GLU A 106 -1.79 -8.59 -12.26
N ARG A 107 -0.76 -7.76 -12.39
CA ARG A 107 -0.59 -6.85 -13.53
C ARG A 107 0.43 -7.36 -14.56
N HIS A 108 0.95 -8.58 -14.36
CA HIS A 108 1.83 -9.31 -15.29
C HIS A 108 3.11 -8.56 -15.68
N TYR A 109 3.79 -7.90 -14.71
CA TYR A 109 5.13 -7.36 -14.93
C TYR A 109 6.17 -8.08 -14.06
N LYS A 110 7.45 -8.03 -14.47
CA LYS A 110 8.51 -8.87 -13.88
C LYS A 110 9.43 -8.15 -12.90
N HIS A 111 9.51 -6.83 -12.97
CA HIS A 111 10.39 -6.07 -12.08
C HIS A 111 9.75 -5.87 -10.72
N PHE A 112 10.57 -5.57 -9.71
CA PHE A 112 10.14 -5.27 -8.34
C PHE A 112 9.75 -3.79 -8.25
N GLY A 113 8.64 -3.49 -7.59
CA GLY A 113 8.15 -2.13 -7.39
C GLY A 113 6.97 -1.77 -8.30
N TYR A 114 6.94 -0.54 -8.75
CA TYR A 114 5.83 0.04 -9.52
C TYR A 114 5.87 -0.39 -11.00
N GLY A 115 4.73 -0.71 -11.55
CA GLY A 115 4.57 -1.00 -12.97
C GLY A 115 4.30 0.27 -13.79
N ASP A 116 3.90 0.08 -15.03
CA ASP A 116 3.54 1.16 -15.96
C ASP A 116 2.21 1.78 -15.54
N PHE A 117 2.23 3.04 -15.10
CA PHE A 117 1.05 3.76 -14.59
C PHE A 117 0.01 4.00 -15.70
N LEU A 118 0.45 4.28 -16.93
CA LEU A 118 -0.47 4.46 -18.05
C LEU A 118 -1.25 3.17 -18.33
N LYS A 119 -0.56 2.03 -18.33
CA LYS A 119 -1.21 0.72 -18.49
C LYS A 119 -2.19 0.44 -17.35
N LEU A 120 -1.80 0.81 -16.12
CA LEU A 120 -2.67 0.67 -14.95
C LEU A 120 -3.96 1.46 -15.14
N VAL A 121 -3.85 2.77 -15.43
CA VAL A 121 -5.01 3.66 -15.58
C VAL A 121 -5.94 3.12 -16.68
N ASN A 122 -5.41 2.80 -17.85
CA ASN A 122 -6.20 2.27 -18.97
C ASN A 122 -6.92 0.97 -18.59
N SER A 123 -6.21 0.03 -17.96
CA SER A 123 -6.79 -1.25 -17.53
C SER A 123 -7.88 -1.07 -16.46
N LEU A 124 -7.68 -0.17 -15.49
CA LEU A 124 -8.66 0.04 -14.42
C LEU A 124 -9.87 0.84 -14.91
N VAL A 125 -9.71 1.71 -15.89
CA VAL A 125 -10.83 2.38 -16.57
C VAL A 125 -11.64 1.33 -17.36
N GLU A 126 -11.00 0.50 -18.17
CA GLU A 126 -11.65 -0.56 -18.94
C GLU A 126 -12.44 -1.54 -18.05
N LYS A 127 -11.95 -1.80 -16.85
CA LYS A 127 -12.59 -2.69 -15.87
C LYS A 127 -13.57 -1.97 -14.93
N GLU A 128 -13.82 -0.69 -15.16
CA GLU A 128 -14.73 0.14 -14.36
C GLU A 128 -14.32 0.30 -12.88
N TYR A 129 -13.04 0.08 -12.54
CA TYR A 129 -12.50 0.42 -11.22
C TYR A 129 -12.12 1.90 -11.12
N TYR A 130 -11.68 2.49 -12.24
CA TYR A 130 -11.44 3.94 -12.35
C TYR A 130 -12.52 4.57 -13.24
N GLY A 131 -12.78 5.85 -13.01
CA GLY A 131 -13.76 6.61 -13.80
C GLY A 131 -13.20 6.98 -15.18
N GLU A 132 -14.00 6.83 -16.24
CA GLU A 132 -13.64 7.18 -17.62
C GLU A 132 -13.16 8.63 -17.73
N TYR A 133 -13.70 9.53 -16.88
CA TYR A 133 -13.32 10.94 -16.89
C TYR A 133 -11.83 11.17 -16.71
N LEU A 134 -11.08 10.23 -16.12
CA LEU A 134 -9.62 10.35 -16.01
C LEU A 134 -8.95 10.34 -17.40
N THR A 135 -9.36 9.42 -18.26
CA THR A 135 -8.84 9.33 -19.63
C THR A 135 -9.46 10.39 -20.57
N ASP A 136 -10.62 10.93 -20.23
CA ASP A 136 -11.22 12.06 -20.94
C ASP A 136 -10.51 13.39 -20.66
N LYS A 137 -10.08 13.58 -19.41
CA LYS A 137 -9.47 14.85 -18.94
C LYS A 137 -7.96 14.90 -19.12
N TYR A 138 -7.31 13.74 -19.22
CA TYR A 138 -5.85 13.62 -19.34
C TYR A 138 -5.50 12.78 -20.58
N SER A 139 -4.63 13.32 -21.41
CA SER A 139 -4.09 12.58 -22.55
C SER A 139 -3.17 11.43 -22.10
N GLN A 140 -2.97 10.46 -22.98
CA GLN A 140 -2.05 9.34 -22.73
C GLN A 140 -0.64 9.83 -22.37
N SER A 141 -0.17 10.90 -23.02
CA SER A 141 1.16 11.49 -22.73
C SER A 141 1.22 12.13 -21.36
N GLU A 142 0.14 12.80 -20.93
CA GLU A 142 0.06 13.40 -19.58
C GLU A 142 0.04 12.30 -18.51
N ILE A 143 -0.75 11.25 -18.70
CA ILE A 143 -0.80 10.11 -17.74
C ILE A 143 0.59 9.43 -17.66
N LYS A 144 1.27 9.26 -18.78
CA LYS A 144 2.62 8.70 -18.79
C LYS A 144 3.59 9.58 -18.01
N GLU A 145 3.57 10.90 -18.25
CA GLU A 145 4.39 11.88 -17.53
C GLU A 145 4.15 11.81 -16.02
N LEU A 146 2.88 11.69 -15.60
CA LEU A 146 2.52 11.55 -14.19
C LEU A 146 3.04 10.23 -13.61
N GLY A 147 3.02 9.16 -14.38
CA GLY A 147 3.61 7.88 -13.99
C GLY A 147 5.11 7.99 -13.73
N GLU A 148 5.82 8.72 -14.60
CA GLU A 148 7.26 8.98 -14.44
C GLU A 148 7.57 9.90 -13.26
N TYR A 149 6.58 10.67 -12.80
CA TYR A 149 6.70 11.56 -11.63
C TYR A 149 6.50 10.82 -10.31
N ILE A 150 5.92 9.63 -10.30
CA ILE A 150 5.69 8.83 -9.08
C ILE A 150 7.02 8.60 -8.33
N LYS A 151 6.98 8.71 -7.00
CA LYS A 151 8.13 8.60 -6.10
C LYS A 151 7.98 7.36 -5.19
N PRO A 152 8.42 6.18 -5.65
CA PRO A 152 8.26 4.94 -4.87
C PRO A 152 8.89 4.98 -3.48
N GLU A 153 9.99 5.73 -3.32
CA GLU A 153 10.68 5.87 -2.03
C GLU A 153 9.81 6.48 -0.93
N ARG A 154 8.73 7.17 -1.30
CA ARG A 154 7.77 7.72 -0.32
C ARG A 154 6.94 6.63 0.37
N ASP A 155 6.92 5.41 -0.16
CA ASP A 155 6.30 4.28 0.54
C ASP A 155 7.01 3.96 1.86
N TYR A 156 8.29 4.35 1.99
CA TYR A 156 9.06 4.13 3.22
C TYR A 156 8.78 5.17 4.32
N LEU A 157 7.95 6.18 4.03
CA LEU A 157 7.46 7.13 5.04
C LEU A 157 6.38 6.52 5.93
N PHE A 158 5.70 5.48 5.47
CA PHE A 158 4.63 4.84 6.24
C PHE A 158 5.17 4.00 7.40
N ASN A 159 4.48 4.07 8.54
CA ASN A 159 4.56 3.01 9.53
C ASN A 159 3.61 1.86 9.12
N TYR A 160 3.69 0.74 9.81
CA TYR A 160 2.92 -0.46 9.46
C TYR A 160 1.40 -0.22 9.47
N GLU A 161 0.91 0.41 10.54
CA GLU A 161 -0.53 0.68 10.68
C GLU A 161 -1.06 1.57 9.55
N GLY A 162 -0.28 2.59 9.18
CA GLY A 162 -0.64 3.52 8.10
C GLY A 162 -0.75 2.82 6.75
N VAL A 163 0.28 2.08 6.35
CA VAL A 163 0.26 1.41 5.03
C VAL A 163 -0.75 0.24 5.02
N LYS A 164 -0.91 -0.44 6.15
CA LYS A 164 -1.91 -1.53 6.29
C LYS A 164 -3.32 -0.97 6.14
N LEU A 165 -3.62 0.15 6.83
CA LEU A 165 -4.91 0.84 6.73
C LEU A 165 -5.17 1.32 5.29
N LEU A 166 -4.16 1.94 4.67
CA LEU A 166 -4.26 2.39 3.27
C LEU A 166 -4.59 1.21 2.36
N SER A 167 -3.87 0.10 2.51
CA SER A 167 -4.09 -1.11 1.72
C SER A 167 -5.48 -1.72 1.95
N ASP A 168 -5.91 -1.81 3.22
CA ASP A 168 -7.16 -2.52 3.54
C ASP A 168 -8.41 -1.74 3.10
N ARG A 169 -8.36 -0.40 3.14
CA ARG A 169 -9.56 0.43 2.98
C ARG A 169 -9.58 1.32 1.74
N TYR A 170 -8.41 1.67 1.18
CA TYR A 170 -8.37 2.76 0.21
C TYR A 170 -7.76 2.40 -1.15
N LEU A 171 -6.82 1.43 -1.18
CA LEU A 171 -6.29 0.97 -2.47
C LEU A 171 -7.37 0.22 -3.23
N VAL A 172 -7.45 0.45 -4.53
CA VAL A 172 -8.37 -0.28 -5.40
C VAL A 172 -7.94 -1.74 -5.46
N LYS A 173 -8.89 -2.61 -5.18
CA LYS A 173 -8.71 -4.07 -5.20
C LYS A 173 -9.72 -4.70 -6.14
N GLY A 174 -9.33 -5.83 -6.71
CA GLY A 174 -10.24 -6.63 -7.52
C GLY A 174 -11.29 -7.36 -6.68
N ASN A 175 -12.19 -8.04 -7.35
CA ASN A 175 -13.34 -8.73 -6.72
C ASN A 175 -12.94 -9.82 -5.73
N GLN A 176 -11.74 -10.40 -5.88
CA GLN A 176 -11.19 -11.41 -4.96
C GLN A 176 -10.16 -10.80 -4.00
N LYS A 177 -10.18 -9.48 -3.85
CA LYS A 177 -9.29 -8.67 -3.00
C LYS A 177 -7.83 -8.65 -3.48
N GLU A 178 -7.60 -9.00 -4.74
CA GLU A 178 -6.26 -8.90 -5.35
C GLU A 178 -5.80 -7.44 -5.43
N VAL A 179 -4.50 -7.22 -5.23
CA VAL A 179 -3.89 -5.88 -5.21
C VAL A 179 -3.77 -5.36 -6.65
N LEU A 180 -4.61 -4.40 -7.02
CA LEU A 180 -4.59 -3.77 -8.34
C LEU A 180 -3.78 -2.47 -8.35
N GLU A 181 -3.73 -1.76 -7.24
CA GLU A 181 -3.16 -0.42 -7.11
C GLU A 181 -2.15 -0.39 -5.96
N LEU A 182 -1.08 0.38 -6.10
CA LEU A 182 -0.04 0.58 -5.08
C LEU A 182 -0.18 1.97 -4.44
N PRO A 183 0.40 2.22 -3.25
CA PRO A 183 0.15 3.46 -2.51
C PRO A 183 0.38 4.75 -3.29
N GLN A 184 1.51 4.87 -4.00
CA GLN A 184 1.81 6.11 -4.73
C GLN A 184 0.92 6.28 -5.97
N GLU A 185 0.43 5.16 -6.55
CA GLU A 185 -0.54 5.21 -7.66
C GLU A 185 -1.87 5.76 -7.14
N ARG A 186 -2.30 5.32 -5.93
CA ARG A 186 -3.52 5.85 -5.29
C ARG A 186 -3.41 7.37 -5.11
N PHE A 187 -2.29 7.85 -4.53
CA PHE A 187 -2.10 9.29 -4.34
C PHE A 187 -2.07 10.06 -5.66
N MET A 188 -1.45 9.49 -6.68
CA MET A 188 -1.43 10.12 -8.02
C MET A 188 -2.85 10.20 -8.61
N THR A 189 -3.63 9.14 -8.51
CA THR A 189 -5.01 9.10 -9.00
C THR A 189 -5.90 10.11 -8.26
N ILE A 190 -5.74 10.23 -6.93
CA ILE A 190 -6.44 11.24 -6.13
C ILE A 190 -6.04 12.65 -6.62
N ALA A 191 -4.75 12.90 -6.79
CA ALA A 191 -4.25 14.19 -7.25
C ALA A 191 -4.79 14.56 -8.64
N MET A 192 -4.82 13.59 -9.56
CA MET A 192 -5.43 13.76 -10.89
C MET A 192 -6.90 14.18 -10.76
N HIS A 193 -7.67 13.48 -9.93
CA HIS A 193 -9.09 13.79 -9.71
C HIS A 193 -9.26 15.21 -9.16
N LEU A 194 -8.52 15.56 -8.13
CA LEU A 194 -8.65 16.87 -7.46
C LEU A 194 -8.26 18.03 -8.38
N ALA A 195 -7.37 17.81 -9.35
CA ALA A 195 -6.93 18.85 -10.28
C ALA A 195 -7.85 19.03 -11.50
N ILE A 196 -8.88 18.19 -11.68
CA ILE A 196 -9.78 18.31 -12.83
C ILE A 196 -10.41 19.72 -12.99
N PRO A 197 -10.87 20.39 -11.92
CA PRO A 197 -11.45 21.73 -12.04
C PRO A 197 -10.45 22.82 -12.45
N GLU A 198 -9.15 22.56 -12.37
CA GLU A 198 -8.12 23.56 -12.69
C GLU A 198 -8.05 23.82 -14.20
N GLU A 199 -7.59 25.03 -14.56
CA GLU A 199 -7.33 25.38 -15.97
C GLU A 199 -6.41 24.35 -16.62
N LYS A 200 -6.75 23.91 -17.81
CA LYS A 200 -6.02 22.86 -18.53
C LYS A 200 -4.50 23.15 -18.62
N SER A 201 -4.13 24.41 -18.83
CA SER A 201 -2.73 24.84 -18.93
C SER A 201 -1.94 24.67 -17.63
N LYS A 202 -2.62 24.69 -16.49
CA LYS A 202 -2.01 24.59 -15.15
C LYS A 202 -2.26 23.23 -14.48
N ARG A 203 -3.18 22.45 -15.06
CA ARG A 203 -3.68 21.21 -14.42
C ARG A 203 -2.55 20.27 -14.02
N MET A 204 -1.60 20.01 -14.91
CA MET A 204 -0.46 19.13 -14.63
C MET A 204 0.39 19.61 -13.45
N GLU A 205 0.57 20.94 -13.33
CA GLU A 205 1.27 21.53 -12.19
C GLU A 205 0.52 21.26 -10.88
N TYR A 206 -0.81 21.44 -10.88
CA TYR A 206 -1.64 21.18 -9.70
C TYR A 206 -1.66 19.69 -9.33
N VAL A 207 -1.71 18.78 -10.31
CA VAL A 207 -1.60 17.34 -10.04
C VAL A 207 -0.31 17.05 -9.27
N LYS A 208 0.82 17.56 -9.75
CA LYS A 208 2.12 17.34 -9.10
C LYS A 208 2.15 17.91 -7.68
N LYS A 209 1.60 19.12 -7.48
CA LYS A 209 1.50 19.75 -6.14
C LYS A 209 0.65 18.91 -5.18
N PHE A 210 -0.53 18.49 -5.60
CA PHE A 210 -1.43 17.68 -4.78
C PHE A 210 -0.79 16.32 -4.47
N TYR A 211 -0.19 15.68 -5.47
CA TYR A 211 0.54 14.43 -5.28
C TYR A 211 1.66 14.60 -4.26
N ASP A 212 2.45 15.65 -4.38
CA ASP A 212 3.57 15.88 -3.45
C ASP A 212 3.10 16.03 -2.02
N LEU A 213 2.05 16.84 -1.78
CA LEU A 213 1.49 17.05 -0.44
C LEU A 213 0.94 15.74 0.18
N LEU A 214 0.21 14.96 -0.62
CA LEU A 214 -0.41 13.71 -0.15
C LEU A 214 0.63 12.61 0.06
N SER A 215 1.49 12.40 -0.94
CA SER A 215 2.44 11.28 -0.96
C SER A 215 3.60 11.45 0.01
N SER A 216 3.95 12.70 0.35
CA SER A 216 4.96 13.00 1.38
C SER A 216 4.36 13.04 2.80
N LEU A 217 3.06 12.74 2.95
CA LEU A 217 2.31 12.72 4.21
C LEU A 217 2.25 14.09 4.92
N GLN A 218 2.44 15.20 4.16
CA GLN A 218 2.31 16.55 4.70
C GLN A 218 0.84 16.94 4.89
N MET A 219 -0.07 16.28 4.17
CA MET A 219 -1.50 16.51 4.24
C MET A 219 -2.24 15.19 4.08
N THR A 220 -3.38 15.07 4.73
CA THR A 220 -4.31 13.98 4.50
C THR A 220 -5.67 14.54 4.06
N VAL A 221 -6.47 13.72 3.42
CA VAL A 221 -7.81 14.08 2.98
C VAL A 221 -8.85 13.17 3.63
N ALA A 222 -10.11 13.56 3.57
CA ALA A 222 -11.20 12.80 4.17
C ALA A 222 -11.30 11.38 3.57
N THR A 223 -11.79 10.44 4.38
CA THR A 223 -12.00 9.04 3.96
C THR A 223 -12.69 8.91 2.59
N PRO A 224 -13.80 9.64 2.30
CA PRO A 224 -14.40 9.51 0.96
C PRO A 224 -13.47 9.97 -0.17
N THR A 225 -12.64 10.97 0.06
CA THR A 225 -11.66 11.40 -0.94
C THR A 225 -10.60 10.31 -1.15
N LEU A 226 -10.07 9.73 -0.04
CA LEU A 226 -9.10 8.63 -0.14
C LEU A 226 -9.67 7.41 -0.85
N ALA A 227 -10.96 7.11 -0.65
CA ALA A 227 -11.58 5.92 -1.21
C ALA A 227 -12.11 6.12 -2.64
N ASN A 228 -12.73 7.27 -2.91
CA ASN A 228 -13.57 7.43 -4.09
C ASN A 228 -12.99 8.31 -5.21
N ALA A 229 -12.01 9.18 -4.89
CA ALA A 229 -11.42 10.03 -5.95
C ALA A 229 -10.78 9.15 -7.02
N GLY A 230 -11.09 9.43 -8.26
CA GLY A 230 -10.59 8.63 -9.40
C GLY A 230 -11.46 7.43 -9.76
N THR A 231 -12.43 7.05 -8.92
CA THR A 231 -13.34 5.92 -9.21
C THR A 231 -14.59 6.42 -9.94
N PRO A 232 -15.42 5.51 -10.52
CA PRO A 232 -16.70 5.91 -11.08
C PRO A 232 -17.64 6.52 -10.04
N PHE A 233 -17.52 6.15 -8.78
CA PHE A 233 -18.30 6.68 -7.67
C PHE A 233 -17.50 7.75 -6.92
N TYR A 234 -17.38 8.93 -7.51
CA TYR A 234 -16.53 10.01 -6.99
C TYR A 234 -17.25 10.95 -6.00
N GLN A 235 -17.99 10.38 -5.07
CA GLN A 235 -18.61 11.13 -3.98
C GLN A 235 -17.55 11.37 -2.90
N LEU A 236 -17.16 12.63 -2.67
CA LEU A 236 -16.02 12.99 -1.80
C LEU A 236 -16.42 13.62 -0.46
N SER A 237 -17.72 13.95 -0.25
CA SER A 237 -18.18 14.55 1.01
C SER A 237 -18.30 13.50 2.11
N SER A 238 -17.79 13.81 3.29
CA SER A 238 -17.87 12.91 4.45
C SER A 238 -19.19 13.09 5.24
N CYS A 239 -19.88 14.21 5.06
CA CYS A 239 -21.10 14.55 5.81
C CYS A 239 -22.17 15.11 4.88
N PHE A 240 -23.41 14.80 5.21
CA PHE A 240 -24.60 15.30 4.49
C PHE A 240 -25.58 15.89 5.49
N ILE A 241 -26.23 16.99 5.11
CA ILE A 241 -27.35 17.54 5.86
C ILE A 241 -28.63 17.10 5.14
N SER A 242 -29.50 16.36 5.84
CA SER A 242 -30.82 15.97 5.35
C SER A 242 -31.89 16.75 6.10
N VAL A 243 -32.80 17.46 5.40
CA VAL A 243 -33.97 18.10 6.00
C VAL A 243 -35.03 17.01 6.21
N VAL A 244 -35.39 16.81 7.50
CA VAL A 244 -36.45 15.87 7.84
C VAL A 244 -37.73 16.62 8.05
N UNK A 245 -38.52 16.49 7.25
CA UNK A 245 -39.80 17.12 7.33
C UNK A 245 -40.64 16.37 8.33
N UNK A 246 -41.18 16.85 9.07
CA UNK A 246 -41.96 16.26 10.06
C UNK A 246 -43.13 15.48 9.62
N UNK A 247 -43.30 15.12 8.93
CA UNK A 247 -44.41 14.30 8.61
C UNK A 247 -44.06 13.05 7.83
N UNK A 248 -43.01 13.03 7.60
CA UNK A 248 -42.73 11.89 6.95
C UNK A 248 -41.69 11.22 7.68
N ILE A 249 -41.95 10.06 8.22
CA ILE A 249 -40.91 9.13 8.65
C ILE A 249 -40.36 8.47 7.39
N ILE A 250 -39.32 9.06 6.87
CA ILE A 250 -38.63 8.46 5.72
C ILE A 250 -37.75 7.36 6.30
N TYR A 251 -38.17 6.13 6.12
CA TYR A 251 -37.27 4.98 6.28
C TYR A 251 -36.23 5.11 5.17
N GLY A 252 -35.09 5.68 5.52
CA GLY A 252 -33.98 5.76 4.58
C GLY A 252 -33.57 4.34 4.20
N ARG A 253 -33.78 3.96 2.95
CA ARG A 253 -33.07 2.83 2.38
C ARG A 253 -31.61 3.24 2.37
N SER A 254 -30.82 2.56 3.19
CA SER A 254 -29.37 2.64 3.08
C SER A 254 -29.02 2.20 1.65
N MET A 255 -28.59 3.14 0.84
CA MET A 255 -27.96 2.76 -0.43
C MET A 255 -26.57 2.27 -0.06
N MET A 256 -26.40 0.95 -0.08
CA MET A 256 -25.10 0.30 -0.07
C MET A 256 -24.45 0.48 -1.44
#